data_059230b9912aff5624fa2c63a0096d2d
#
_entry.id   059230b9912aff5624fa2c63a0096d2d
#
_cell.length_a   1.000
_cell.length_b   1.000
_cell.length_c   1.000
_cell.angle_alpha   90.00
_cell.angle_beta   90.00
_cell.angle_gamma   90.00
#
_symmetry.space_group_name_H-M   'P 1'
#
loop_
_entity.id
_entity.type
_entity.pdbx_description
1 polymer ?
#
loop_
_entity_poly.entity_id
_entity_poly.type
_entity_poly.pdbx_seq_one_letter_code
_entity_poly.pdbx_strand_id
1 'polypeptide(L)'
;MLITVTRTGGFTGREQTASLETECRADGPELEQLAERALSGEIPAGQDPVPDGFSYVIRVDSKLVELQDPYLTEDQRQLIDTVLAAAA
;
A
#
# COMPACT_ATOMS: atom_id res chain seq x y z
N MET A 1 -3.52 -7.83 12.75
CA MET A 1 -2.51 -7.24 11.84
C MET A 1 -2.90 -5.81 11.53
N LEU A 2 -2.01 -4.88 11.78
CA LEU A 2 -2.22 -3.47 11.45
C LEU A 2 -1.53 -3.15 10.12
N ILE A 3 -2.31 -2.66 9.16
CA ILE A 3 -1.81 -2.29 7.85
C ILE A 3 -1.89 -0.78 7.73
N THR A 4 -0.77 -0.13 7.48
CA THR A 4 -0.70 1.32 7.29
C THR A 4 -0.19 1.60 5.88
N VAL A 5 -0.90 2.45 5.16
CA VAL A 5 -0.52 2.89 3.82
C VAL A 5 -0.37 4.40 3.82
N THR A 6 0.77 4.88 3.34
CA THR A 6 1.03 6.30 3.14
C THR A 6 1.20 6.55 1.65
N ARG A 7 0.41 7.46 1.11
CA ARG A 7 0.52 7.88 -0.29
C ARG A 7 1.03 9.31 -0.33
N THR A 8 2.13 9.51 -1.01
CA THR A 8 2.77 10.82 -1.14
C THR A 8 3.02 11.13 -2.60
N GLY A 9 2.90 12.36 -2.98
CA GLY A 9 3.27 12.79 -4.31
C GLY A 9 2.11 13.29 -5.12
N GLY A 10 2.18 13.05 -6.42
CA GLY A 10 1.32 13.70 -7.37
C GLY A 10 1.70 15.17 -7.49
N PHE A 11 0.89 15.91 -8.19
CA PHE A 11 1.19 17.30 -8.52
C PHE A 11 1.18 18.23 -7.30
N THR A 12 0.41 17.85 -6.26
CA THR A 12 0.24 18.72 -5.07
C THR A 12 1.22 18.39 -3.96
N GLY A 13 1.92 17.27 -4.03
CA GLY A 13 2.83 16.83 -2.98
C GLY A 13 2.14 16.49 -1.66
N ARG A 14 0.84 16.27 -1.67
CA ARG A 14 0.10 15.95 -0.45
C ARG A 14 0.36 14.54 0.00
N GLU A 15 0.45 14.36 1.31
CA GLU A 15 0.58 13.06 1.93
C GLU A 15 -0.76 12.62 2.49
N GLN A 16 -1.14 11.39 2.21
CA GLN A 16 -2.34 10.78 2.76
C GLN A 16 -1.96 9.47 3.44
N THR A 17 -2.32 9.34 4.70
CA THR A 17 -2.02 8.13 5.48
C THR A 17 -3.33 7.50 5.94
N ALA A 18 -3.42 6.18 5.80
CA ALA A 18 -4.56 5.41 6.24
C ALA A 18 -4.07 4.15 6.94
N SER A 19 -4.80 3.73 7.97
CA SER A 19 -4.49 2.52 8.71
C SER A 19 -5.73 1.67 8.83
N LEU A 20 -5.53 0.34 8.83
CA LEU A 20 -6.62 -0.62 8.93
C LEU A 20 -6.19 -1.78 9.80
N GLU A 21 -7.01 -2.09 10.82
CA GLU A 21 -6.77 -3.24 11.69
C GLU A 21 -7.63 -4.41 11.22
N THR A 22 -6.99 -5.49 10.76
CA THR A 22 -7.70 -6.63 10.18
C THR A 22 -8.49 -7.42 11.22
N GLU A 23 -8.07 -7.39 12.47
CA GLU A 23 -8.75 -8.11 13.54
C GLU A 23 -10.17 -7.58 13.80
N CYS A 24 -10.42 -6.33 13.46
CA CYS A 24 -11.70 -5.69 13.67
C CYS A 24 -12.65 -5.83 12.47
N ARG A 25 -12.25 -6.58 11.43
CA ARG A 25 -13.02 -6.68 10.19
C ARG A 25 -13.43 -8.12 9.92
N ALA A 26 -14.62 -8.27 9.32
CA ALA A 26 -15.11 -9.58 8.90
C ALA A 26 -14.23 -10.17 7.77
N ASP A 27 -13.66 -9.32 6.92
CA ASP A 27 -12.78 -9.73 5.85
C ASP A 27 -11.29 -9.71 6.23
N GLY A 28 -11.00 -9.66 7.53
CA GLY A 28 -9.64 -9.59 8.03
C GLY A 28 -8.71 -10.67 7.49
N PRO A 29 -9.09 -11.97 7.55
CA PRO A 29 -8.22 -13.03 7.04
C PRO A 29 -7.90 -12.87 5.54
N GLU A 30 -8.85 -12.42 4.76
CA GLU A 30 -8.63 -12.16 3.33
C GLU A 30 -7.64 -11.01 3.12
N LEU A 31 -7.78 -9.96 3.93
CA LEU A 31 -6.86 -8.82 3.87
C LEU A 31 -5.46 -9.21 4.31
N GLU A 32 -5.34 -10.08 5.31
CA GLU A 32 -4.03 -10.56 5.74
C GLU A 32 -3.33 -11.34 4.65
N GLN A 33 -4.06 -12.20 3.93
CA GLN A 33 -3.51 -12.92 2.80
C GLN A 33 -3.11 -11.97 1.67
N LEU A 34 -3.94 -10.97 1.40
CA LEU A 34 -3.63 -9.97 0.39
C LEU A 34 -2.36 -9.19 0.76
N ALA A 35 -2.23 -8.81 2.04
CA ALA A 35 -1.05 -8.11 2.52
C ALA A 35 0.20 -8.96 2.36
N GLU A 36 0.13 -10.24 2.69
CA GLU A 36 1.27 -11.14 2.51
C GLU A 36 1.69 -11.25 1.05
N ARG A 37 0.73 -11.38 0.13
CA ARG A 37 1.03 -11.44 -1.29
C ARG A 37 1.62 -10.12 -1.78
N ALA A 38 1.09 -9.01 -1.31
CA ALA A 38 1.57 -7.68 -1.71
C ALA A 38 3.02 -7.45 -1.25
N LEU A 39 3.36 -7.89 -0.04
CA LEU A 39 4.69 -7.72 0.51
C LEU A 39 5.71 -8.69 -0.07
N SER A 40 5.28 -9.87 -0.52
CA SER A 40 6.17 -10.87 -1.09
C SER A 40 6.30 -10.74 -2.60
N GLY A 41 5.52 -9.89 -3.24
CA GLY A 41 5.62 -9.64 -4.67
C GLY A 41 6.95 -8.98 -5.04
N GLU A 42 7.40 -9.21 -6.28
CA GLU A 42 8.61 -8.57 -6.75
C GLU A 42 8.43 -7.06 -6.82
N ILE A 43 9.35 -6.35 -6.19
CA ILE A 43 9.41 -4.90 -6.29
C ILE A 43 10.28 -4.57 -7.49
N PRO A 44 9.76 -3.90 -8.52
CA PRO A 44 10.58 -3.53 -9.67
C PRO A 44 11.70 -2.58 -9.22
N ALA A 45 12.91 -3.11 -9.15
CA ALA A 45 14.06 -2.32 -8.73
C ALA A 45 14.65 -1.57 -9.91
N GLY A 46 15.16 -0.37 -9.66
CA GLY A 46 15.86 0.39 -10.68
C GLY A 46 14.97 1.15 -11.65
N GLN A 47 13.69 1.27 -11.36
CA GLN A 47 12.78 2.06 -12.18
C GLN A 47 12.90 3.53 -11.81
N ASP A 48 12.86 4.40 -12.82
CA ASP A 48 12.87 5.83 -12.60
C ASP A 48 11.50 6.28 -12.08
N PRO A 49 11.47 7.20 -11.10
CA PRO A 49 10.20 7.71 -10.62
C PRO A 49 9.49 8.50 -11.70
N VAL A 50 8.18 8.31 -11.79
CA VAL A 50 7.32 9.10 -12.67
C VAL A 50 7.04 10.43 -12.00
N PRO A 51 7.33 11.60 -12.64
CA PRO A 51 7.16 12.89 -11.96
C PRO A 51 5.76 13.15 -11.43
N ASP A 52 4.74 12.65 -12.12
CA ASP A 52 3.34 12.81 -11.72
C ASP A 52 2.81 11.61 -10.96
N GLY A 53 3.65 10.63 -10.67
CA GLY A 53 3.25 9.40 -10.00
C GLY A 53 3.22 9.57 -8.49
N PHE A 54 2.45 8.69 -7.85
CA PHE A 54 2.42 8.64 -6.40
C PHE A 54 3.47 7.68 -5.87
N SER A 55 3.98 7.99 -4.70
CA SER A 55 4.83 7.07 -3.93
C SER A 55 4.00 6.48 -2.81
N TYR A 56 4.18 5.20 -2.55
CA TYR A 56 3.41 4.49 -1.52
C TYR A 56 4.36 3.82 -0.55
N VAL A 57 4.02 3.87 0.72
CA VAL A 57 4.70 3.11 1.76
C VAL A 57 3.66 2.23 2.43
N ILE A 58 3.88 0.92 2.40
CA ILE A 58 3.01 -0.05 3.06
C ILE A 58 3.77 -0.59 4.27
N ARG A 59 3.19 -0.40 5.45
CA ARG A 59 3.75 -0.94 6.69
C ARG A 59 2.79 -1.98 7.24
N VAL A 60 3.29 -3.18 7.49
CA VAL A 60 2.52 -4.27 8.08
C VAL A 60 3.36 -4.85 9.22
N ASP A 61 2.95 -4.63 10.46
CA ASP A 61 3.68 -5.03 11.65
C ASP A 61 5.13 -4.53 11.59
N SER A 62 6.11 -5.43 11.48
CA SER A 62 7.52 -5.07 11.43
C SER A 62 8.06 -4.95 10.00
N LYS A 63 7.21 -5.14 9.00
CA LYS A 63 7.62 -5.08 7.59
C LYS A 63 7.26 -3.75 6.98
N LEU A 64 8.12 -3.26 6.10
CA LEU A 64 7.90 -2.01 5.39
C LEU A 64 8.32 -2.19 3.94
N VAL A 65 7.45 -1.76 3.02
CA VAL A 65 7.70 -1.82 1.58
C VAL A 65 7.45 -0.45 0.99
N GLU A 66 8.37 0.03 0.17
CA GLU A 66 8.22 1.28 -0.57
C GLU A 66 7.95 0.98 -2.04
N LEU A 67 6.91 1.61 -2.58
CA LEU A 67 6.45 1.38 -3.95
C LEU A 67 6.26 2.71 -4.65
N GLN A 68 6.29 2.67 -5.98
CA GLN A 68 6.07 3.85 -6.81
C GLN A 68 5.12 3.52 -7.95
N ASP A 69 4.18 4.41 -8.21
CA ASP A 69 3.29 4.32 -9.34
C ASP A 69 4.07 4.59 -10.64
N PRO A 70 3.85 3.85 -11.73
CA PRO A 70 2.87 2.77 -11.92
C PRO A 70 3.43 1.37 -11.61
N TYR A 71 4.57 1.26 -10.95
CA TYR A 71 5.28 0.00 -10.74
C TYR A 71 4.73 -0.74 -9.53
N LEU A 72 3.43 -1.11 -9.61
CA LEU A 72 2.72 -1.82 -8.58
C LEU A 72 2.18 -3.13 -9.14
N THR A 73 2.26 -4.20 -8.35
CA THR A 73 1.53 -5.41 -8.68
C THR A 73 0.06 -5.20 -8.44
N GLU A 74 -0.78 -6.07 -9.03
CA GLU A 74 -2.21 -5.99 -8.83
C GLU A 74 -2.59 -6.15 -7.35
N ASP A 75 -1.92 -7.07 -6.65
CA ASP A 75 -2.15 -7.26 -5.21
C ASP A 75 -1.79 -6.01 -4.41
N GLN A 76 -0.69 -5.37 -4.74
CA GLN A 76 -0.27 -4.15 -4.06
C GLN A 76 -1.27 -3.03 -4.27
N ARG A 77 -1.73 -2.84 -5.50
CA ARG A 77 -2.73 -1.82 -5.81
C ARG A 77 -4.04 -2.08 -5.09
N GLN A 78 -4.48 -3.33 -5.09
CA GLN A 78 -5.72 -3.70 -4.42
C GLN A 78 -5.64 -3.44 -2.91
N LEU A 79 -4.51 -3.79 -2.29
CA LEU A 79 -4.31 -3.53 -0.87
C LEU A 79 -4.34 -2.04 -0.55
N ILE A 80 -3.62 -1.25 -1.34
CA ILE A 80 -3.58 0.21 -1.15
C ILE A 80 -4.98 0.80 -1.27
N ASP A 81 -5.71 0.44 -2.32
CA ASP A 81 -7.06 0.96 -2.55
C ASP A 81 -8.00 0.57 -1.42
N THR A 82 -7.90 -0.68 -0.94
CA THR A 82 -8.75 -1.15 0.15
C THR A 82 -8.49 -0.39 1.44
N VAL A 83 -7.23 -0.20 1.80
CA VAL A 83 -6.86 0.50 3.04
C VAL A 83 -7.26 1.98 2.96
N LEU A 84 -6.98 2.64 1.85
CA LEU A 84 -7.33 4.05 1.69
C LEU A 84 -8.84 4.25 1.68
N ALA A 85 -9.59 3.36 1.06
CA ALA A 85 -11.05 3.43 1.04
C ALA A 85 -11.65 3.20 2.42
N ALA A 86 -11.08 2.31 3.21
CA ALA A 86 -11.58 2.00 4.55
C ALA A 86 -11.39 3.15 5.52
N ALA A 87 -10.39 4.00 5.28
CA ALA A 87 -10.10 5.14 6.15
C ALA A 87 -10.86 6.42 5.73
N ALA A 88 -11.50 6.38 4.59
CA ALA A 88 -12.22 7.55 4.07
C ALA A 88 -13.53 7.80 4.82
#